data_abdfce4195b86b594311af8a7cf198f1
#
_entry.id   abdfce4195b86b594311af8a7cf198f1
#
_cell.length_a   1.000
_cell.length_b   1.000
_cell.length_c   1.000
_cell.angle_alpha   90.00
_cell.angle_beta   90.00
_cell.angle_gamma   90.00
#
_symmetry.space_group_name_H-M   'P 1'
#
loop_
_entity.id
_entity.type
_entity.pdbx_description
1 polymer ?
#
loop_
_entity_poly.entity_id
_entity_poly.type
_entity_poly.pdbx_seq_one_letter_code
_entity_poly.pdbx_strand_id
1 'polypeptide(L)'
;MMPMAACDGSNADPILPEQPGQPGNSDGGDEDDSTNPTNPIPGGNGRYLVLYCSRTGSTERMAQQIQQTLDCDILEVEPQTPYESDYNGMLNRAQEELAAIRQGNYPAIKTSVEDFGNYDIVFVGYPIWYGSMATPMQTFLHNHASKLAGKRIALFASSGSSGISASVD
;
A
#
# COMPACT_ATOMS: atom_id res chain seq x y z
N MET A 1 63.76 30.18 -3.65
CA MET A 1 62.66 31.17 -3.87
C MET A 1 61.75 30.61 -4.94
N MET A 2 60.63 30.10 -4.52
CA MET A 2 59.59 29.62 -5.44
C MET A 2 58.30 30.32 -5.06
N PRO A 3 57.56 30.90 -6.00
CA PRO A 3 56.21 31.40 -5.72
C PRO A 3 55.18 30.26 -5.85
N MET A 4 54.30 30.17 -4.87
CA MET A 4 53.13 29.33 -4.88
C MET A 4 52.11 29.84 -5.91
N ALA A 5 51.60 28.93 -6.75
CA ALA A 5 50.42 29.16 -7.58
C ALA A 5 49.19 28.65 -6.84
N ALA A 6 48.24 29.53 -6.59
CA ALA A 6 46.94 29.19 -6.08
C ALA A 6 46.07 28.64 -7.23
N CYS A 7 45.50 27.45 -7.06
CA CYS A 7 44.43 26.92 -7.93
C CYS A 7 43.09 27.34 -7.36
N ASP A 8 42.45 28.23 -8.07
CA ASP A 8 41.05 28.60 -7.89
C ASP A 8 40.20 27.52 -8.58
N GLY A 9 39.49 26.74 -7.80
CA GLY A 9 38.59 25.70 -8.25
C GLY A 9 37.16 26.22 -8.24
N SER A 10 36.73 26.80 -9.33
CA SER A 10 35.32 27.15 -9.55
C SER A 10 34.52 25.85 -9.74
N ASN A 11 33.75 25.50 -8.72
CA ASN A 11 32.80 24.41 -8.77
C ASN A 11 31.51 25.00 -9.38
N ALA A 12 31.28 24.69 -10.65
CA ALA A 12 30.01 25.00 -11.32
C ALA A 12 29.03 23.86 -11.07
N ASP A 13 28.00 24.14 -10.30
CA ASP A 13 26.86 23.24 -10.13
C ASP A 13 26.10 23.06 -11.46
N PRO A 14 25.67 21.85 -11.82
CA PRO A 14 24.86 21.62 -13.00
C PRO A 14 23.43 22.17 -12.79
N ILE A 15 23.03 23.05 -13.67
CA ILE A 15 21.69 23.64 -13.76
C ILE A 15 20.70 22.54 -14.12
N LEU A 16 19.77 22.24 -13.22
CA LEU A 16 18.58 21.45 -13.49
C LEU A 16 17.59 22.22 -14.35
N PRO A 17 16.95 21.62 -15.37
CA PRO A 17 15.97 22.32 -16.18
C PRO A 17 14.68 22.58 -15.37
N GLU A 18 14.19 23.80 -15.45
CA GLU A 18 12.93 24.27 -14.87
C GLU A 18 11.73 23.49 -15.45
N GLN A 19 10.88 22.97 -14.58
CA GLN A 19 9.58 22.44 -14.95
C GLN A 19 8.62 23.60 -15.28
N PRO A 20 7.79 23.48 -16.33
CA PRO A 20 6.75 24.46 -16.63
C PRO A 20 5.64 24.42 -15.57
N GLY A 21 5.21 25.59 -15.16
CA GLY A 21 4.24 25.83 -14.12
C GLY A 21 2.89 25.12 -14.35
N GLN A 22 2.40 24.57 -13.27
CA GLN A 22 1.06 24.06 -13.13
C GLN A 22 0.08 25.22 -12.92
N PRO A 23 -1.02 25.31 -13.67
CA PRO A 23 -2.05 26.30 -13.39
C PRO A 23 -2.81 25.88 -12.12
N GLY A 24 -2.89 26.80 -11.19
CA GLY A 24 -3.69 26.66 -9.99
C GLY A 24 -5.16 26.49 -10.33
N ASN A 25 -5.81 25.55 -9.67
CA ASN A 25 -7.24 25.51 -9.54
C ASN A 25 -7.57 25.61 -8.05
N SER A 26 -8.04 26.77 -7.68
CA SER A 26 -8.77 27.02 -6.44
C SER A 26 -10.22 26.66 -6.74
N ASP A 27 -10.82 25.77 -5.98
CA ASP A 27 -12.06 26.10 -5.31
C ASP A 27 -12.50 24.98 -4.38
N GLY A 28 -13.04 25.41 -3.27
CA GLY A 28 -13.41 24.73 -2.10
C GLY A 28 -14.61 23.80 -2.26
N GLY A 29 -14.68 22.91 -1.31
CA GLY A 29 -15.77 22.03 -1.05
C GLY A 29 -15.36 21.07 0.05
N ASP A 30 -15.48 21.52 1.29
CA ASP A 30 -15.57 20.64 2.44
C ASP A 30 -16.82 19.78 2.26
N GLU A 31 -16.66 18.59 1.74
CA GLU A 31 -17.60 17.50 2.01
C GLU A 31 -16.78 16.38 2.65
N ASP A 32 -16.92 16.29 3.95
CA ASP A 32 -16.61 15.13 4.77
C ASP A 32 -17.51 13.97 4.31
N ASP A 33 -17.19 13.39 3.16
CA ASP A 33 -17.75 12.14 2.71
C ASP A 33 -16.84 11.00 3.19
N SER A 34 -17.06 10.64 4.44
CA SER A 34 -16.58 9.39 5.05
C SER A 34 -17.26 8.19 4.36
N THR A 35 -17.18 8.10 3.07
CA THR A 35 -17.54 6.90 2.33
C THR A 35 -16.43 5.88 2.51
N ASN A 36 -16.68 5.00 3.46
CA ASN A 36 -15.94 3.76 3.63
C ASN A 36 -15.95 3.01 2.28
N PRO A 37 -14.81 2.80 1.61
CA PRO A 37 -14.80 2.10 0.32
C PRO A 37 -15.19 0.65 0.53
N THR A 38 -16.45 0.36 0.29
CA THR A 38 -17.02 -1.00 0.42
C THR A 38 -16.85 -1.83 -0.84
N ASN A 39 -16.57 -1.18 -1.97
CA ASN A 39 -16.42 -1.84 -3.26
C ASN A 39 -15.15 -1.37 -3.99
N PRO A 40 -14.55 -2.22 -4.83
CA PRO A 40 -13.45 -1.82 -5.71
C PRO A 40 -13.81 -0.61 -6.56
N ILE A 41 -12.81 0.25 -6.82
CA ILE A 41 -12.99 1.40 -7.69
C ILE A 41 -13.10 0.88 -9.14
N PRO A 42 -14.25 1.06 -9.81
CA PRO A 42 -14.40 0.63 -11.20
C PRO A 42 -13.47 1.44 -12.13
N GLY A 43 -12.84 0.79 -13.04
CA GLY A 43 -11.96 1.44 -14.02
C GLY A 43 -11.19 0.48 -14.90
N GLY A 44 -11.27 -0.82 -14.57
CA GLY A 44 -10.57 -1.87 -15.28
C GLY A 44 -11.49 -2.78 -16.10
N ASN A 45 -10.89 -3.85 -16.62
CA ASN A 45 -11.58 -4.85 -17.44
C ASN A 45 -12.52 -5.80 -16.68
N GLY A 46 -12.68 -5.61 -15.36
CA GLY A 46 -13.55 -6.40 -14.48
C GLY A 46 -13.11 -7.86 -14.24
N ARG A 47 -11.92 -8.25 -14.71
CA ARG A 47 -11.42 -9.63 -14.56
C ARG A 47 -10.43 -9.79 -13.41
N TYR A 48 -9.77 -8.72 -13.02
CA TYR A 48 -8.75 -8.74 -11.99
C TYR A 48 -9.04 -7.66 -10.95
N LEU A 49 -8.75 -7.97 -9.71
CA LEU A 49 -8.81 -7.04 -8.60
C LEU A 49 -7.45 -6.99 -7.92
N VAL A 50 -6.95 -5.80 -7.67
CA VAL A 50 -5.78 -5.57 -6.81
C VAL A 50 -6.26 -5.06 -5.45
N LEU A 51 -6.10 -5.90 -4.44
CA LEU A 51 -6.23 -5.52 -3.04
C LEU A 51 -4.85 -5.22 -2.49
N TYR A 52 -4.68 -4.12 -1.79
CA TYR A 52 -3.41 -3.82 -1.15
C TYR A 52 -3.61 -3.07 0.16
N CYS A 53 -2.65 -3.19 1.06
CA CYS A 53 -2.48 -2.24 2.15
C CYS A 53 -1.07 -1.65 2.08
N SER A 54 -0.94 -0.38 2.43
CA SER A 54 0.34 0.32 2.38
C SER A 54 0.43 1.35 3.50
N ARG A 55 1.62 1.50 4.11
CA ARG A 55 1.86 2.54 5.11
C ARG A 55 2.71 3.68 4.55
N THR A 56 3.69 3.35 3.71
CA THR A 56 4.70 4.30 3.21
C THR A 56 4.67 4.44 1.70
N GLY A 57 3.62 3.95 1.04
CA GLY A 57 3.44 4.03 -0.40
C GLY A 57 4.22 2.98 -1.20
N SER A 58 5.03 2.11 -0.57
CA SER A 58 5.82 1.13 -1.33
C SER A 58 4.95 0.04 -1.96
N THR A 59 4.05 -0.56 -1.19
CA THR A 59 3.09 -1.55 -1.70
C THR A 59 2.08 -0.90 -2.65
N GLU A 60 1.65 0.31 -2.33
CA GLU A 60 0.74 1.09 -3.17
C GLU A 60 1.29 1.31 -4.58
N ARG A 61 2.56 1.75 -4.71
CA ARG A 61 3.20 1.91 -6.04
C ARG A 61 3.23 0.61 -6.84
N MET A 62 3.48 -0.52 -6.17
CA MET A 62 3.41 -1.83 -6.83
C MET A 62 1.99 -2.16 -7.29
N ALA A 63 1.00 -1.91 -6.43
CA ALA A 63 -0.42 -2.11 -6.73
C ALA A 63 -0.88 -1.27 -7.93
N GLN A 64 -0.52 0.01 -7.95
CA GLN A 64 -0.80 0.93 -9.06
C GLN A 64 -0.14 0.49 -10.37
N GLN A 65 1.10 -0.04 -10.30
CA GLN A 65 1.77 -0.56 -11.49
C GLN A 65 1.06 -1.81 -12.05
N ILE A 66 0.59 -2.70 -11.19
CA ILE A 66 -0.20 -3.87 -11.59
C ILE A 66 -1.52 -3.41 -12.21
N GLN A 67 -2.21 -2.48 -11.55
CA GLN A 67 -3.46 -1.91 -12.03
C GLN A 67 -3.32 -1.31 -13.43
N GLN A 68 -2.30 -0.49 -13.66
CA GLN A 68 -2.04 0.15 -14.95
C GLN A 68 -1.68 -0.87 -16.03
N THR A 69 -0.91 -1.91 -15.68
CA THR A 69 -0.45 -2.92 -16.64
C THR A 69 -1.59 -3.84 -17.08
N LEU A 70 -2.50 -4.18 -16.17
CA LEU A 70 -3.58 -5.13 -16.41
C LEU A 70 -4.93 -4.45 -16.69
N ASP A 71 -5.00 -3.13 -16.59
CA ASP A 71 -6.24 -2.35 -16.69
C ASP A 71 -7.33 -2.97 -15.78
N CYS A 72 -7.07 -3.05 -14.49
CA CYS A 72 -7.90 -3.78 -13.53
C CYS A 72 -8.39 -2.91 -12.38
N ASP A 73 -9.33 -3.42 -11.61
CA ASP A 73 -9.84 -2.77 -10.42
C ASP A 73 -8.79 -2.76 -9.29
N ILE A 74 -8.81 -1.72 -8.47
CA ILE A 74 -7.88 -1.55 -7.35
C ILE A 74 -8.63 -1.06 -6.11
N LEU A 75 -8.26 -1.59 -4.94
CA LEU A 75 -8.84 -1.19 -3.66
C LEU A 75 -7.80 -1.27 -2.54
N GLU A 76 -7.70 -0.23 -1.74
CA GLU A 76 -6.88 -0.22 -0.54
C GLU A 76 -7.62 -0.85 0.65
N VAL A 77 -6.92 -1.71 1.37
CA VAL A 77 -7.38 -2.26 2.64
C VAL A 77 -6.87 -1.36 3.76
N GLU A 78 -7.77 -0.59 4.33
CA GLU A 78 -7.46 0.39 5.36
C GLU A 78 -7.80 -0.10 6.77
N PRO A 79 -6.92 0.14 7.77
CA PRO A 79 -7.27 -0.08 9.17
C PRO A 79 -8.36 0.90 9.62
N GLN A 80 -9.18 0.52 10.60
CA GLN A 80 -10.22 1.40 11.16
C GLN A 80 -9.62 2.69 11.74
N THR A 81 -8.47 2.58 12.37
CA THR A 81 -7.68 3.71 12.88
C THR A 81 -6.34 3.73 12.15
N PRO A 82 -5.95 4.83 11.53
CA PRO A 82 -4.62 4.93 10.89
C PRO A 82 -3.49 4.56 11.86
N TYR A 83 -2.40 4.00 11.33
CA TYR A 83 -1.21 3.74 12.12
C TYR A 83 -0.51 5.05 12.49
N GLU A 84 0.22 4.99 13.58
CA GLU A 84 1.07 6.08 14.05
C GLU A 84 2.05 6.51 12.95
N SER A 85 2.28 7.82 12.87
CA SER A 85 3.21 8.39 11.88
C SER A 85 4.67 8.02 12.19
N ASP A 86 5.00 7.90 13.48
CA ASP A 86 6.32 7.46 13.88
C ASP A 86 6.50 5.94 13.71
N TYR A 87 7.75 5.56 13.46
CA TYR A 87 8.07 4.17 13.15
C TYR A 87 7.90 3.24 14.36
N ASN A 88 8.28 3.69 15.55
CA ASN A 88 8.24 2.85 16.76
C ASN A 88 6.81 2.63 17.25
N GLY A 89 5.97 3.66 17.21
CA GLY A 89 4.54 3.54 17.55
C GLY A 89 3.85 2.51 16.63
N MET A 90 4.09 2.61 15.33
CA MET A 90 3.57 1.64 14.37
C MET A 90 4.08 0.22 14.65
N LEU A 91 5.37 0.05 14.94
CA LEU A 91 5.94 -1.27 15.24
C LEU A 91 5.32 -1.90 16.49
N ASN A 92 5.15 -1.11 17.56
CA ASN A 92 4.54 -1.59 18.79
C ASN A 92 3.11 -2.05 18.55
N ARG A 93 2.31 -1.22 17.87
CA ARG A 93 0.93 -1.56 17.52
C ARG A 93 0.86 -2.79 16.61
N ALA A 94 1.68 -2.89 15.60
CA ALA A 94 1.72 -4.07 14.72
C ALA A 94 2.04 -5.35 15.51
N GLN A 95 2.93 -5.28 16.50
CA GLN A 95 3.29 -6.40 17.36
C GLN A 95 2.12 -6.83 18.25
N GLU A 96 1.41 -5.87 18.85
CA GLU A 96 0.20 -6.10 19.65
C GLU A 96 -0.92 -6.74 18.81
N GLU A 97 -1.17 -6.21 17.62
CA GLU A 97 -2.16 -6.72 16.70
C GLU A 97 -1.82 -8.15 16.21
N LEU A 98 -0.55 -8.44 15.89
CA LEU A 98 -0.11 -9.79 15.55
C LEU A 98 -0.31 -10.77 16.71
N ALA A 99 -0.07 -10.33 17.95
CA ALA A 99 -0.33 -11.15 19.13
C ALA A 99 -1.83 -11.40 19.33
N ALA A 100 -2.68 -10.39 19.08
CA ALA A 100 -4.13 -10.51 19.16
C ALA A 100 -4.68 -11.46 18.09
N ILE A 101 -4.22 -11.36 16.84
CA ILE A 101 -4.62 -12.25 15.74
C ILE A 101 -4.32 -13.72 16.07
N ARG A 102 -3.17 -14.01 16.69
CA ARG A 102 -2.84 -15.38 17.14
C ARG A 102 -3.84 -15.93 18.16
N GLN A 103 -4.58 -15.09 18.84
CA GLN A 103 -5.65 -15.42 19.78
C GLN A 103 -7.05 -15.38 19.13
N GLY A 104 -7.12 -15.17 17.80
CA GLY A 104 -8.38 -15.04 17.07
C GLY A 104 -9.02 -13.64 17.14
N ASN A 105 -8.33 -12.65 17.69
CA ASN A 105 -8.81 -11.29 17.80
C ASN A 105 -8.23 -10.44 16.66
N TYR A 106 -9.02 -10.21 15.63
CA TYR A 106 -8.62 -9.44 14.45
C TYR A 106 -8.90 -7.95 14.64
N PRO A 107 -7.93 -7.04 14.36
CA PRO A 107 -8.16 -5.60 14.45
C PRO A 107 -9.19 -5.14 13.41
N ALA A 108 -9.96 -4.12 13.74
CA ALA A 108 -10.98 -3.59 12.83
C ALA A 108 -10.35 -2.90 11.60
N ILE A 109 -11.00 -3.09 10.46
CA ILE A 109 -10.68 -2.44 9.18
C ILE A 109 -11.90 -1.69 8.66
N LYS A 110 -11.68 -0.69 7.80
CA LYS A 110 -12.76 0.05 7.13
C LYS A 110 -13.26 -0.67 5.89
N THR A 111 -12.35 -1.34 5.17
CA THR A 111 -12.59 -1.85 3.83
C THR A 111 -13.36 -3.17 3.85
N SER A 112 -14.36 -3.28 2.99
CA SER A 112 -15.09 -4.52 2.75
C SER A 112 -15.36 -4.68 1.25
N VAL A 113 -15.52 -5.92 0.80
CA VAL A 113 -15.96 -6.27 -0.57
C VAL A 113 -17.14 -7.22 -0.46
N GLU A 114 -18.24 -6.87 -1.13
CA GLU A 114 -19.45 -7.69 -1.05
C GLU A 114 -19.37 -8.92 -1.93
N ASP A 115 -18.83 -8.78 -3.13
CA ASP A 115 -18.77 -9.86 -4.11
C ASP A 115 -17.43 -9.87 -4.89
N PHE A 116 -16.86 -11.05 -5.03
CA PHE A 116 -15.68 -11.33 -5.86
C PHE A 116 -16.03 -12.12 -7.14
N GLY A 117 -17.34 -12.34 -7.40
CA GLY A 117 -17.81 -13.25 -8.44
C GLY A 117 -17.21 -13.01 -9.81
N ASN A 118 -17.03 -11.74 -10.18
CA ASN A 118 -16.56 -11.35 -11.50
C ASN A 118 -15.03 -11.45 -11.70
N TYR A 119 -14.25 -11.62 -10.62
CA TYR A 119 -12.80 -11.64 -10.73
C TYR A 119 -12.25 -13.04 -10.92
N ASP A 120 -11.41 -13.21 -11.95
CA ASP A 120 -10.67 -14.44 -12.23
C ASP A 120 -9.46 -14.59 -11.29
N ILE A 121 -8.78 -13.47 -10.98
CA ILE A 121 -7.64 -13.42 -10.10
C ILE A 121 -7.77 -12.22 -9.17
N VAL A 122 -7.47 -12.44 -7.90
CA VAL A 122 -7.34 -11.38 -6.89
C VAL A 122 -5.86 -11.27 -6.51
N PHE A 123 -5.25 -10.13 -6.84
CA PHE A 123 -3.91 -9.78 -6.40
C PHE A 123 -3.99 -9.24 -4.97
N VAL A 124 -3.14 -9.73 -4.09
CA VAL A 124 -3.11 -9.32 -2.68
C VAL A 124 -1.73 -8.80 -2.32
N GLY A 125 -1.66 -7.51 -2.04
CA GLY A 125 -0.43 -6.77 -1.77
C GLY A 125 -0.32 -6.29 -0.32
N TYR A 126 0.84 -6.47 0.31
CA TYR A 126 1.05 -6.08 1.70
C TYR A 126 2.52 -5.82 2.03
N PRO A 127 2.79 -4.94 3.00
CA PRO A 127 4.12 -4.89 3.60
C PRO A 127 4.31 -6.07 4.57
N ILE A 128 5.54 -6.58 4.64
CA ILE A 128 5.89 -7.63 5.61
C ILE A 128 6.30 -6.95 6.91
N TRP A 129 5.56 -7.25 7.98
CA TRP A 129 5.82 -6.80 9.34
C TRP A 129 6.17 -7.98 10.24
N TYR A 130 7.35 -7.95 10.87
CA TYR A 130 7.83 -9.05 11.72
C TYR A 130 7.78 -10.43 11.05
N GLY A 131 8.08 -10.47 9.76
CA GLY A 131 8.03 -11.72 8.98
C GLY A 131 6.63 -12.17 8.58
N SER A 132 5.59 -11.44 8.96
CA SER A 132 4.19 -11.75 8.68
C SER A 132 3.58 -10.75 7.71
N MET A 133 2.46 -11.13 7.11
CA MET A 133 1.57 -10.21 6.38
C MET A 133 1.10 -9.10 7.32
N ALA A 134 1.01 -7.86 6.84
CA ALA A 134 0.47 -6.75 7.61
C ALA A 134 -0.95 -7.03 8.11
N THR A 135 -1.22 -6.67 9.36
CA THR A 135 -2.43 -7.03 10.09
C THR A 135 -3.75 -6.59 9.45
N PRO A 136 -3.87 -5.42 8.77
CA PRO A 136 -5.08 -5.08 8.06
C PRO A 136 -5.43 -6.08 6.96
N MET A 137 -4.42 -6.56 6.22
CA MET A 137 -4.65 -7.54 5.16
C MET A 137 -5.01 -8.90 5.73
N GLN A 138 -4.40 -9.33 6.84
CA GLN A 138 -4.81 -10.56 7.54
C GLN A 138 -6.29 -10.51 7.96
N THR A 139 -6.71 -9.37 8.53
CA THR A 139 -8.11 -9.15 8.91
C THR A 139 -9.04 -9.21 7.70
N PHE A 140 -8.65 -8.57 6.60
CA PHE A 140 -9.45 -8.58 5.38
C PHE A 140 -9.64 -9.99 4.85
N LEU A 141 -8.56 -10.75 4.72
CA LEU A 141 -8.62 -12.14 4.25
C LEU A 141 -9.43 -13.04 5.17
N HIS A 142 -9.31 -12.86 6.49
CA HIS A 142 -10.12 -13.59 7.48
C HIS A 142 -11.62 -13.29 7.28
N ASN A 143 -12.00 -12.02 7.21
CA ASN A 143 -13.39 -11.60 7.07
C ASN A 143 -14.04 -12.04 5.75
N HIS A 144 -13.24 -12.20 4.70
CA HIS A 144 -13.71 -12.55 3.37
C HIS A 144 -13.34 -13.98 2.92
N ALA A 145 -12.84 -14.81 3.83
CA ALA A 145 -12.33 -16.14 3.51
C ALA A 145 -13.33 -17.00 2.71
N SER A 146 -14.60 -17.01 3.12
CA SER A 146 -15.66 -17.76 2.43
C SER A 146 -15.95 -17.23 1.02
N LYS A 147 -15.85 -15.92 0.83
CA LYS A 147 -16.09 -15.26 -0.47
C LYS A 147 -14.92 -15.44 -1.44
N LEU A 148 -13.71 -15.61 -0.89
CA LEU A 148 -12.48 -15.83 -1.64
C LEU A 148 -12.23 -17.32 -1.93
N ALA A 149 -13.00 -18.22 -1.33
CA ALA A 149 -12.86 -19.67 -1.54
C ALA A 149 -12.99 -20.02 -3.03
N GLY A 150 -12.00 -20.76 -3.55
CA GLY A 150 -11.94 -21.15 -4.96
C GLY A 150 -11.45 -20.06 -5.93
N LYS A 151 -11.17 -18.86 -5.47
CA LYS A 151 -10.54 -17.82 -6.29
C LYS A 151 -9.03 -18.04 -6.41
N ARG A 152 -8.47 -17.66 -7.54
CA ARG A 152 -7.02 -17.62 -7.70
C ARG A 152 -6.48 -16.37 -7.03
N ILE A 153 -5.54 -16.55 -6.11
CA ILE A 153 -4.88 -15.46 -5.39
C ILE A 153 -3.43 -15.34 -5.86
N ALA A 154 -3.02 -14.15 -6.22
CA ALA A 154 -1.63 -13.82 -6.54
C ALA A 154 -1.08 -12.86 -5.48
N LEU A 155 0.00 -13.21 -4.81
CA LEU A 155 0.57 -12.42 -3.72
C LEU A 155 1.73 -11.56 -4.20
N PHE A 156 1.81 -10.34 -3.71
CA PHE A 156 2.99 -9.48 -3.82
C PHE A 156 3.24 -8.75 -2.50
N ALA A 157 4.50 -8.52 -2.17
CA ALA A 157 4.83 -7.92 -0.89
C ALA A 157 6.00 -6.93 -1.00
N SER A 158 5.97 -5.89 -0.17
CA SER A 158 7.10 -5.01 0.06
C SER A 158 7.78 -5.36 1.40
N SER A 159 9.10 -5.37 1.42
CA SER A 159 9.88 -5.67 2.62
C SER A 159 11.23 -4.94 2.57
N GLY A 160 11.77 -4.61 3.74
CA GLY A 160 13.12 -4.10 3.86
C GLY A 160 14.20 -5.20 3.76
N SER A 161 13.91 -6.41 4.23
CA SER A 161 14.90 -7.49 4.30
C SER A 161 14.31 -8.91 4.34
N SER A 162 13.01 -9.06 4.62
CA SER A 162 12.37 -10.37 4.74
C SER A 162 11.85 -10.87 3.39
N GLY A 163 11.95 -12.17 3.14
CA GLY A 163 11.25 -12.81 2.02
C GLY A 163 9.77 -12.99 2.29
N ILE A 164 9.00 -13.30 1.24
CA ILE A 164 7.55 -13.51 1.32
C ILE A 164 7.17 -14.84 1.98
N SER A 165 8.04 -15.86 1.97
CA SER A 165 7.71 -17.23 2.33
C SER A 165 7.06 -17.38 3.71
N ALA A 166 7.59 -16.70 4.73
CA ALA A 166 7.04 -16.79 6.09
C ALA A 166 5.67 -16.10 6.26
N SER A 167 5.21 -15.34 5.26
CA SER A 167 3.93 -14.64 5.31
C SER A 167 2.83 -15.33 4.52
N VAL A 168 3.13 -16.48 3.91
CA VAL A 168 2.18 -17.26 3.08
C VAL A 168 1.91 -18.66 3.65
N ASP A 169 2.59 -19.04 4.74
CA ASP A 169 2.36 -20.26 5.52
C ASP A 169 1.23 -20.05 6.52
#